data_0c340ed681f5c32c54e3a4df03e240e4
#
_entry.id   0c340ed681f5c32c54e3a4df03e240e4
#
_cell.length_a   1.000
_cell.length_b   1.000
_cell.length_c   1.000
_cell.angle_alpha   90.00
_cell.angle_beta   90.00
_cell.angle_gamma   90.00
#
_symmetry.space_group_name_H-M   'P 1'
#
loop_
_entity.id
_entity.type
_entity.pdbx_description
1 polymer ?
#
loop_
_entity_poly.entity_id
_entity_poly.type
_entity_poly.pdbx_seq_one_letter_code
_entity_poly.pdbx_strand_id
1 'polypeptide(L)'
;MMKRWMHGEGKKTAIALLLLAATPFTAFFLMQWIYAGSLSVYPLYVLWGNGVCLAFVYYLFAGLTGRLLLGSLLTHLAAGILGAANYFVASFRGNPVLPWDLTALGTAAAVSGTYRYRLTAQMILALMLAAGAAGLLFWFRKKRFLCLKNWWLRGGLLCVGLLCLRPVIQPEILEQWGITTDVWDQQGAYRSQGVLASFLCNTRFMEVEKPAGYSPRAYQNLLGRARTDHTEGLGEQNPHIIAIMNESWADFEEFGNLSLNDSVMDEIRSLNGIFGHAYTSVFGAGTSASEFEFLTGNTMAFLPSGSIPYQQYVLESTDSLASLLKEKGYRCLALHPGERDSWQRNQAYPLLGFEEFLCKDDMEVPVTEEHGYISDASSFDQLKRMFEERRAGERMFLFNVTIQNHGSYTDEDYKTRVYLTDEPGAYPMAEQYLTLERETQEAFLDLIQDLQNEQEPVLVVMFGDHQPAVEQEFLDKAYGVKQDDMTMEEYMNKFRVPFVIWANYSLPSPESIGLNPEITSLNFLAQYVLECAGMSGNDYGEFLKSVSSELPALTFAGYFDSQGEAYSHLETNEYGELIEEYQTVQYGELFGDT
;
A
#
# COMPACT_ATOMS: atom_id res chain seq x y z
N MET A 1 43.91 23.28 46.35
CA MET A 1 43.74 23.38 44.86
C MET A 1 43.54 22.00 44.17
N MET A 2 44.37 21.01 44.49
CA MET A 2 44.30 19.66 43.87
C MET A 2 42.99 18.92 44.11
N LYS A 3 42.38 18.92 45.33
CA LYS A 3 41.05 18.35 45.63
C LYS A 3 39.89 19.00 44.81
N ARG A 4 39.98 20.32 44.57
CA ARG A 4 38.97 21.06 43.78
C ARG A 4 39.10 20.76 42.26
N TRP A 5 40.34 20.48 41.82
CA TRP A 5 40.64 20.09 40.44
C TRP A 5 40.17 18.66 40.15
N MET A 6 40.46 17.70 41.06
CA MET A 6 39.97 16.32 41.00
C MET A 6 38.43 16.22 41.02
N HIS A 7 37.73 17.07 41.80
CA HIS A 7 36.27 17.13 41.81
C HIS A 7 35.68 17.62 40.47
N GLY A 8 36.34 18.53 39.77
CA GLY A 8 35.93 19.04 38.47
C GLY A 8 36.14 18.04 37.32
N GLU A 9 37.24 17.30 37.36
CA GLU A 9 37.56 16.26 36.36
C GLU A 9 36.64 15.03 36.54
N GLY A 10 36.41 14.60 37.81
CA GLY A 10 35.48 13.50 38.08
C GLY A 10 34.04 13.76 37.61
N LYS A 11 33.56 15.00 37.80
CA LYS A 11 32.23 15.40 37.27
C LYS A 11 32.18 15.37 35.77
N LYS A 12 33.21 15.81 35.03
CA LYS A 12 33.27 15.76 33.58
C LYS A 12 33.28 14.32 33.08
N THR A 13 34.04 13.45 33.71
CA THR A 13 34.07 12.01 33.38
C THR A 13 32.73 11.35 33.61
N ALA A 14 32.08 11.64 34.76
CA ALA A 14 30.74 11.11 35.04
C ALA A 14 29.69 11.55 34.00
N ILE A 15 29.69 12.83 33.60
CA ILE A 15 28.79 13.34 32.56
C ILE A 15 29.12 12.69 31.20
N ALA A 16 30.39 12.49 30.86
CA ALA A 16 30.79 11.82 29.63
C ALA A 16 30.27 10.37 29.58
N LEU A 17 30.46 9.63 30.67
CA LEU A 17 29.96 8.24 30.78
C LEU A 17 28.44 8.19 30.73
N LEU A 18 27.74 9.13 31.38
CA LEU A 18 26.30 9.23 31.32
C LEU A 18 25.81 9.48 29.88
N LEU A 19 26.44 10.42 29.16
CA LEU A 19 26.10 10.68 27.76
C LEU A 19 26.35 9.45 26.86
N LEU A 20 27.48 8.78 27.05
CA LEU A 20 27.81 7.57 26.29
C LEU A 20 26.79 6.46 26.52
N ALA A 21 26.30 6.28 27.73
CA ALA A 21 25.35 5.23 28.08
C ALA A 21 23.88 5.61 27.77
N ALA A 22 23.47 6.86 28.08
CA ALA A 22 22.07 7.26 28.05
C ALA A 22 21.59 7.75 26.67
N THR A 23 22.46 8.32 25.82
CA THR A 23 22.04 8.90 24.53
C THR A 23 21.32 7.91 23.64
N PRO A 24 21.75 6.66 23.43
CA PRO A 24 21.02 5.71 22.58
C PRO A 24 19.60 5.46 23.06
N PHE A 25 19.41 5.28 24.36
CA PHE A 25 18.09 5.01 24.94
C PHE A 25 17.17 6.23 24.92
N THR A 26 17.70 7.42 25.21
CA THR A 26 16.90 8.65 25.15
C THR A 26 16.52 9.00 23.71
N ALA A 27 17.36 8.70 22.73
CA ALA A 27 17.04 8.83 21.31
C ALA A 27 15.97 7.81 20.87
N PHE A 28 16.03 6.55 21.36
CA PHE A 28 15.00 5.55 21.16
C PHE A 28 13.63 6.04 21.67
N PHE A 29 13.58 6.49 22.93
CA PHE A 29 12.32 6.99 23.50
C PHE A 29 11.77 8.21 22.75
N LEU A 30 12.63 9.11 22.28
CA LEU A 30 12.19 10.24 21.46
C LEU A 30 11.56 9.78 20.14
N MET A 31 12.21 8.86 19.45
CA MET A 31 11.71 8.28 18.19
C MET A 31 10.36 7.61 18.38
N GLN A 32 10.23 6.74 19.39
CA GLN A 32 8.98 6.04 19.70
C GLN A 32 7.87 6.99 20.11
N TRP A 33 8.18 8.00 20.92
CA TRP A 33 7.19 8.98 21.34
C TRP A 33 6.63 9.81 20.19
N ILE A 34 7.47 10.18 19.22
CA ILE A 34 7.02 10.89 18.01
C ILE A 34 6.17 9.96 17.14
N TYR A 35 6.61 8.71 16.95
CA TYR A 35 5.90 7.75 16.10
C TYR A 35 4.57 7.28 16.69
N ALA A 36 4.59 6.78 17.94
CA ALA A 36 3.44 6.14 18.56
C ALA A 36 2.52 7.11 19.35
N GLY A 37 2.93 8.39 19.50
CA GLY A 37 2.19 9.39 20.27
C GLY A 37 2.22 9.20 21.80
N SER A 38 2.58 8.02 22.28
CA SER A 38 2.66 7.63 23.70
C SER A 38 3.93 6.85 23.99
N LEU A 39 4.32 6.82 25.26
CA LEU A 39 5.43 5.99 25.72
C LEU A 39 4.88 4.73 26.41
N SER A 40 5.27 3.58 25.90
CA SER A 40 4.98 2.28 26.49
C SER A 40 6.11 1.80 27.39
N VAL A 41 5.84 0.80 28.21
CA VAL A 41 6.87 0.07 28.97
C VAL A 41 7.43 -1.01 28.05
N TYR A 42 8.68 -0.81 27.62
CA TYR A 42 9.33 -1.76 26.71
C TYR A 42 10.09 -2.84 27.49
N PRO A 43 10.05 -4.11 27.05
CA PRO A 43 10.90 -5.17 27.58
C PRO A 43 12.39 -4.84 27.42
N LEU A 44 13.23 -5.43 28.28
CA LEU A 44 14.67 -5.14 28.27
C LEU A 44 15.35 -5.51 26.95
N TYR A 45 14.92 -6.58 26.30
CA TYR A 45 15.49 -6.99 25.01
C TYR A 45 15.18 -5.97 23.90
N VAL A 46 13.99 -5.36 23.90
CA VAL A 46 13.62 -4.27 22.97
C VAL A 46 14.47 -3.03 23.19
N LEU A 47 14.62 -2.61 24.46
CA LEU A 47 15.48 -1.48 24.81
C LEU A 47 16.93 -1.73 24.40
N TRP A 48 17.42 -2.96 24.63
CA TRP A 48 18.78 -3.33 24.29
C TRP A 48 19.00 -3.37 22.78
N GLY A 49 18.14 -4.03 21.99
CA GLY A 49 18.27 -4.13 20.54
C GLY A 49 18.28 -2.77 19.86
N ASN A 50 17.25 -1.94 20.11
CA ASN A 50 17.20 -0.58 19.58
C ASN A 50 18.35 0.31 20.12
N GLY A 51 18.68 0.14 21.39
CA GLY A 51 19.79 0.86 22.04
C GLY A 51 21.13 0.59 21.39
N VAL A 52 21.44 -0.67 21.04
CA VAL A 52 22.69 -1.03 20.35
C VAL A 52 22.73 -0.44 18.94
N CYS A 53 21.64 -0.52 18.18
CA CYS A 53 21.57 0.10 16.84
C CYS A 53 21.76 1.63 16.90
N LEU A 54 21.12 2.32 17.84
CA LEU A 54 21.30 3.75 18.05
C LEU A 54 22.66 4.12 18.66
N ALA A 55 23.30 3.21 19.41
CA ALA A 55 24.66 3.39 19.89
C ALA A 55 25.66 3.45 18.74
N PHE A 56 25.49 2.65 17.70
CA PHE A 56 26.25 2.78 16.46
C PHE A 56 26.18 4.21 15.90
N VAL A 57 24.98 4.74 15.72
CA VAL A 57 24.75 6.09 15.19
C VAL A 57 25.41 7.15 16.08
N TYR A 58 25.22 7.04 17.39
CA TYR A 58 25.79 7.98 18.35
C TYR A 58 27.31 7.95 18.38
N TYR A 59 27.92 6.77 18.46
CA TYR A 59 29.37 6.66 18.54
C TYR A 59 30.04 7.06 17.22
N LEU A 60 29.37 6.85 16.10
CA LEU A 60 29.80 7.37 14.80
C LEU A 60 29.84 8.91 14.82
N PHE A 61 28.74 9.59 15.18
CA PHE A 61 28.69 11.04 15.23
C PHE A 61 29.66 11.62 16.28
N ALA A 62 29.74 11.02 17.46
CA ALA A 62 30.66 11.48 18.52
C ALA A 62 32.12 11.28 18.13
N GLY A 63 32.48 10.16 17.51
CA GLY A 63 33.82 9.87 17.00
C GLY A 63 34.25 10.81 15.88
N LEU A 64 33.39 11.00 14.87
CA LEU A 64 33.65 11.89 13.74
C LEU A 64 33.78 13.35 14.16
N THR A 65 32.86 13.85 14.97
CA THR A 65 32.87 15.24 15.41
C THR A 65 33.89 15.53 16.53
N GLY A 66 34.29 14.50 17.28
CA GLY A 66 35.11 14.62 18.49
C GLY A 66 34.39 15.33 19.63
N ARG A 67 33.05 15.42 19.63
CA ARG A 67 32.23 16.16 20.59
C ARG A 67 31.02 15.33 21.01
N LEU A 68 31.02 14.84 22.27
CA LEU A 68 29.93 13.96 22.76
C LEU A 68 28.56 14.63 22.74
N LEU A 69 28.46 15.92 23.14
CA LEU A 69 27.19 16.64 23.10
C LEU A 69 26.66 16.88 21.68
N LEU A 70 27.57 17.19 20.74
CA LEU A 70 27.15 17.35 19.35
C LEU A 70 26.72 16.02 18.74
N GLY A 71 27.46 14.94 19.03
CA GLY A 71 27.06 13.59 18.64
C GLY A 71 25.69 13.22 19.20
N SER A 72 25.42 13.51 20.48
CA SER A 72 24.11 13.28 21.10
C SER A 72 23.01 14.07 20.42
N LEU A 73 23.20 15.37 20.16
CA LEU A 73 22.21 16.19 19.44
C LEU A 73 21.91 15.63 18.03
N LEU A 74 22.95 15.27 17.27
CA LEU A 74 22.78 14.71 15.92
C LEU A 74 22.02 13.37 15.94
N THR A 75 22.30 12.52 16.95
CA THR A 75 21.59 11.26 17.14
C THR A 75 20.09 11.48 17.46
N HIS A 76 19.78 12.42 18.36
CA HIS A 76 18.38 12.74 18.67
C HIS A 76 17.66 13.39 17.47
N LEU A 77 18.37 14.22 16.70
CA LEU A 77 17.80 14.80 15.48
C LEU A 77 17.48 13.71 14.45
N ALA A 78 18.40 12.77 14.21
CA ALA A 78 18.17 11.65 13.31
C ALA A 78 17.00 10.77 13.79
N ALA A 79 16.96 10.43 15.10
CA ALA A 79 15.88 9.66 15.69
C ALA A 79 14.52 10.40 15.59
N GLY A 80 14.51 11.71 15.80
CA GLY A 80 13.30 12.53 15.63
C GLY A 80 12.79 12.58 14.19
N ILE A 81 13.68 12.69 13.21
CA ILE A 81 13.33 12.64 11.78
C ILE A 81 12.76 11.27 11.42
N LEU A 82 13.40 10.18 11.85
CA LEU A 82 12.92 8.81 11.60
C LEU A 82 11.54 8.57 12.26
N GLY A 83 11.36 9.04 13.50
CA GLY A 83 10.06 8.96 14.16
C GLY A 83 8.96 9.72 13.44
N ALA A 84 9.25 10.95 12.96
CA ALA A 84 8.30 11.75 12.20
C ALA A 84 7.99 11.15 10.83
N ALA A 85 9.01 10.65 10.11
CA ALA A 85 8.81 9.98 8.83
C ALA A 85 7.89 8.77 8.98
N ASN A 86 8.15 7.90 9.97
CA ASN A 86 7.28 6.75 10.26
C ASN A 86 5.85 7.15 10.65
N TYR A 87 5.70 8.22 11.44
CA TYR A 87 4.37 8.73 11.81
C TYR A 87 3.58 9.16 10.57
N PHE A 88 4.16 10.00 9.70
CA PHE A 88 3.46 10.49 8.51
C PHE A 88 3.16 9.37 7.53
N VAL A 89 4.14 8.51 7.23
CA VAL A 89 3.94 7.39 6.30
C VAL A 89 2.85 6.44 6.83
N ALA A 90 2.88 6.09 8.13
CA ALA A 90 1.85 5.25 8.73
C ALA A 90 0.46 5.92 8.75
N SER A 91 0.39 7.25 8.90
CA SER A 91 -0.88 7.97 8.88
C SER A 91 -1.51 8.06 7.48
N PHE A 92 -0.70 7.99 6.42
CA PHE A 92 -1.20 8.09 5.04
C PHE A 92 -1.57 6.73 4.45
N ARG A 93 -0.79 5.69 4.69
CA ARG A 93 -0.97 4.38 4.05
C ARG A 93 -1.19 3.21 5.01
N GLY A 94 -1.35 3.47 6.30
CA GLY A 94 -1.57 2.42 7.29
C GLY A 94 -0.32 1.64 7.72
N ASN A 95 0.80 1.73 7.00
CA ASN A 95 2.06 1.01 7.30
C ASN A 95 3.21 1.98 7.58
N PRO A 96 4.14 1.67 8.52
CA PRO A 96 5.33 2.47 8.77
C PRO A 96 6.30 2.42 7.56
N VAL A 97 7.41 3.15 7.65
CA VAL A 97 8.48 3.07 6.65
C VAL A 97 9.15 1.69 6.71
N LEU A 98 9.20 1.01 5.59
CA LEU A 98 9.70 -0.34 5.43
C LEU A 98 11.01 -0.35 4.59
N PRO A 99 11.87 -1.38 4.69
CA PRO A 99 13.17 -1.39 3.98
C PRO A 99 13.07 -1.19 2.47
N TRP A 100 12.07 -1.75 1.82
CA TRP A 100 11.83 -1.61 0.39
C TRP A 100 11.35 -0.22 -0.03
N ASP A 101 10.83 0.62 0.88
CA ASP A 101 10.53 2.03 0.57
C ASP A 101 11.78 2.82 0.16
N LEU A 102 12.97 2.34 0.53
CA LEU A 102 14.21 2.95 0.09
C LEU A 102 14.42 2.85 -1.42
N THR A 103 13.83 1.85 -2.08
CA THR A 103 13.86 1.71 -3.55
C THR A 103 12.87 2.67 -4.23
N ALA A 104 11.81 3.07 -3.52
CA ALA A 104 10.74 3.93 -4.00
C ALA A 104 10.87 5.42 -3.60
N LEU A 105 12.04 5.85 -3.09
CA LEU A 105 12.24 7.23 -2.63
C LEU A 105 11.94 8.29 -3.72
N GLY A 106 12.17 7.99 -4.99
CA GLY A 106 11.84 8.86 -6.11
C GLY A 106 10.34 9.10 -6.23
N THR A 107 9.56 8.03 -6.21
CA THR A 107 8.09 8.06 -6.25
C THR A 107 7.52 8.79 -5.02
N ALA A 108 8.02 8.45 -3.82
CA ALA A 108 7.63 9.10 -2.58
C ALA A 108 7.91 10.62 -2.61
N ALA A 109 9.04 11.04 -3.17
CA ALA A 109 9.37 12.45 -3.32
C ALA A 109 8.42 13.18 -4.29
N ALA A 110 8.02 12.54 -5.40
CA ALA A 110 7.12 13.11 -6.39
C ALA A 110 5.72 13.41 -5.79
N VAL A 111 5.19 12.49 -4.98
CA VAL A 111 3.85 12.66 -4.36
C VAL A 111 3.89 13.41 -3.02
N SER A 112 5.06 13.58 -2.40
CA SER A 112 5.16 14.19 -1.06
C SER A 112 4.59 15.61 -0.96
N GLY A 113 4.59 16.37 -2.08
CA GLY A 113 4.05 17.72 -2.14
C GLY A 113 2.53 17.82 -2.07
N THR A 114 1.82 16.72 -2.34
CA THR A 114 0.35 16.69 -2.36
C THR A 114 -0.26 16.49 -0.96
N TYR A 115 0.53 15.99 0.00
CA TYR A 115 0.04 15.72 1.36
C TYR A 115 0.19 16.93 2.29
N ARG A 116 -0.79 17.15 3.16
CA ARG A 116 -0.72 18.15 4.24
C ARG A 116 -0.11 17.56 5.49
N TYR A 117 1.09 18.03 5.85
CA TYR A 117 1.80 17.60 7.05
C TYR A 117 1.38 18.44 8.26
N ARG A 118 0.64 17.86 9.19
CA ARG A 118 0.31 18.51 10.48
C ARG A 118 1.28 18.06 11.55
N LEU A 119 2.07 19.00 12.09
CA LEU A 119 2.98 18.68 13.18
C LEU A 119 2.20 18.36 14.46
N THR A 120 2.48 17.22 15.06
CA THR A 120 1.89 16.85 16.36
C THR A 120 2.53 17.66 17.49
N ALA A 121 1.87 17.70 18.66
CA ALA A 121 2.41 18.35 19.85
C ALA A 121 3.78 17.76 20.24
N GLN A 122 3.97 16.46 20.06
CA GLN A 122 5.22 15.74 20.30
C GLN A 122 6.34 16.24 19.38
N MET A 123 6.05 16.39 18.07
CA MET A 123 7.02 16.92 17.10
C MET A 123 7.41 18.37 17.43
N ILE A 124 6.44 19.22 17.76
CA ILE A 124 6.68 20.62 18.13
C ILE A 124 7.57 20.68 19.39
N LEU A 125 7.27 19.87 20.41
CA LEU A 125 8.07 19.83 21.63
C LEU A 125 9.49 19.28 21.35
N ALA A 126 9.62 18.24 20.53
CA ALA A 126 10.93 17.72 20.10
C ALA A 126 11.77 18.78 19.39
N LEU A 127 11.17 19.57 18.48
CA LEU A 127 11.84 20.68 17.81
C LEU A 127 12.28 21.78 18.80
N MET A 128 11.43 22.13 19.77
CA MET A 128 11.78 23.09 20.81
C MET A 128 12.95 22.60 21.68
N LEU A 129 12.94 21.33 22.07
CA LEU A 129 14.03 20.72 22.83
C LEU A 129 15.33 20.67 22.02
N ALA A 130 15.27 20.32 20.72
CA ALA A 130 16.42 20.33 19.83
C ALA A 130 16.99 21.74 19.64
N ALA A 131 16.14 22.76 19.47
CA ALA A 131 16.55 24.15 19.37
C ALA A 131 17.21 24.64 20.69
N GLY A 132 16.64 24.29 21.83
CA GLY A 132 17.23 24.58 23.16
C GLY A 132 18.60 23.92 23.33
N ALA A 133 18.74 22.65 22.95
CA ALA A 133 20.01 21.92 22.98
C ALA A 133 21.05 22.54 22.04
N ALA A 134 20.65 22.93 20.83
CA ALA A 134 21.52 23.63 19.88
C ALA A 134 21.96 25.00 20.42
N GLY A 135 21.05 25.76 21.06
CA GLY A 135 21.36 27.01 21.77
C GLY A 135 22.38 26.82 22.90
N LEU A 136 22.23 25.78 23.72
CA LEU A 136 23.19 25.42 24.73
C LEU A 136 24.56 25.06 24.15
N LEU A 137 24.61 24.27 23.06
CA LEU A 137 25.85 23.94 22.35
C LEU A 137 26.54 25.18 21.80
N PHE A 138 25.77 26.12 21.23
CA PHE A 138 26.29 27.39 20.75
C PHE A 138 26.85 28.25 21.92
N TRP A 139 26.14 28.33 23.03
CA TRP A 139 26.59 29.03 24.23
C TRP A 139 27.90 28.45 24.77
N PHE A 140 27.99 27.11 24.82
CA PHE A 140 29.17 26.41 25.30
C PHE A 140 30.26 26.19 24.24
N ARG A 141 30.12 26.72 23.02
CA ARG A 141 31.06 26.46 21.91
C ARG A 141 32.52 26.80 22.21
N LYS A 142 32.79 27.82 23.04
CA LYS A 142 34.13 28.20 23.44
C LYS A 142 34.70 27.37 24.59
N LYS A 143 33.84 26.68 25.35
CA LYS A 143 34.26 25.77 26.41
C LYS A 143 34.48 24.40 25.79
N ARG A 144 35.74 23.91 25.84
CA ARG A 144 36.09 22.55 25.35
C ARG A 144 35.55 21.47 26.29
N PHE A 145 34.27 21.60 26.66
CA PHE A 145 33.59 20.71 27.57
C PHE A 145 33.12 19.46 26.78
N LEU A 146 33.52 18.28 27.28
CA LEU A 146 33.20 16.98 26.64
C LEU A 146 33.72 16.85 25.20
N CYS A 147 34.85 17.49 24.88
CA CYS A 147 35.56 17.25 23.64
C CYS A 147 36.56 16.10 23.82
N LEU A 148 36.51 15.16 22.90
CA LEU A 148 37.47 14.05 22.76
C LEU A 148 38.75 14.60 22.10
N LYS A 149 39.71 15.04 22.89
CA LYS A 149 40.95 15.65 22.39
C LYS A 149 41.90 14.60 21.82
N ASN A 150 41.91 13.41 22.42
CA ASN A 150 42.81 12.33 22.03
C ASN A 150 42.20 11.56 20.85
N TRP A 151 42.94 11.47 19.76
CA TRP A 151 42.52 10.71 18.58
C TRP A 151 42.29 9.21 18.89
N TRP A 152 43.03 8.63 19.82
CA TRP A 152 42.84 7.28 20.32
C TRP A 152 41.44 7.05 20.93
N LEU A 153 40.93 8.04 21.72
CA LEU A 153 39.57 7.94 22.26
C LEU A 153 38.51 8.02 21.16
N ARG A 154 38.76 8.84 20.15
CA ARG A 154 37.86 8.92 18.97
C ARG A 154 37.90 7.62 18.18
N GLY A 155 39.10 7.09 17.91
CA GLY A 155 39.27 5.79 17.26
C GLY A 155 38.63 4.66 18.06
N GLY A 156 38.80 4.65 19.38
CA GLY A 156 38.14 3.69 20.27
C GLY A 156 36.61 3.75 20.20
N LEU A 157 36.02 4.96 20.19
CA LEU A 157 34.56 5.10 20.01
C LEU A 157 34.10 4.61 18.63
N LEU A 158 34.82 4.91 17.57
CA LEU A 158 34.49 4.41 16.24
C LEU A 158 34.59 2.88 16.18
N CYS A 159 35.60 2.28 16.81
CA CYS A 159 35.70 0.83 16.93
C CYS A 159 34.53 0.21 17.69
N VAL A 160 34.15 0.80 18.83
CA VAL A 160 32.97 0.34 19.59
C VAL A 160 31.71 0.54 18.77
N GLY A 161 31.56 1.68 18.07
CA GLY A 161 30.47 1.91 17.12
C GLY A 161 30.38 0.84 16.04
N LEU A 162 31.52 0.46 15.44
CA LEU A 162 31.56 -0.62 14.44
C LEU A 162 31.13 -1.98 15.03
N LEU A 163 31.41 -2.26 16.29
CA LEU A 163 30.88 -3.46 16.95
C LEU A 163 29.36 -3.40 17.11
N CYS A 164 28.83 -2.21 17.40
CA CYS A 164 27.38 -1.98 17.47
C CYS A 164 26.70 -1.99 16.09
N LEU A 165 27.44 -1.95 14.98
CA LEU A 165 26.92 -2.07 13.63
C LEU A 165 26.49 -3.52 13.30
N ARG A 166 26.96 -4.52 14.04
CA ARG A 166 26.71 -5.92 13.75
C ARG A 166 25.22 -6.29 13.60
N PRO A 167 24.31 -5.91 14.52
CA PRO A 167 22.87 -6.20 14.32
C PRO A 167 22.22 -5.39 13.19
N VAL A 168 22.87 -4.32 12.69
CA VAL A 168 22.38 -3.60 11.49
C VAL A 168 22.74 -4.35 10.21
N ILE A 169 23.92 -5.01 10.17
CA ILE A 169 24.37 -5.82 9.01
C ILE A 169 23.77 -7.23 9.05
N GLN A 170 23.51 -7.77 10.22
CA GLN A 170 22.99 -9.10 10.48
C GLN A 170 21.73 -8.99 11.36
N PRO A 171 20.56 -8.61 10.79
CA PRO A 171 19.33 -8.38 11.56
C PRO A 171 18.84 -9.61 12.33
N GLU A 172 19.20 -10.83 11.91
CA GLU A 172 18.88 -12.10 12.57
C GLU A 172 19.38 -12.14 14.03
N ILE A 173 20.37 -11.30 14.37
CA ILE A 173 20.83 -11.14 15.75
C ILE A 173 19.75 -10.50 16.63
N LEU A 174 18.95 -9.57 16.06
CA LEU A 174 17.85 -8.94 16.79
C LEU A 174 16.75 -9.96 17.09
N GLU A 175 16.49 -10.88 16.15
CA GLU A 175 15.54 -11.98 16.34
C GLU A 175 16.01 -12.96 17.42
N GLN A 176 17.31 -13.29 17.43
CA GLN A 176 17.91 -14.09 18.50
C GLN A 176 17.79 -13.43 19.89
N TRP A 177 17.68 -12.11 19.95
CA TRP A 177 17.44 -11.35 21.17
C TRP A 177 15.94 -11.26 21.53
N GLY A 178 15.05 -11.82 20.70
CA GLY A 178 13.61 -11.86 20.91
C GLY A 178 12.83 -10.73 20.25
N ILE A 179 13.45 -9.93 19.36
CA ILE A 179 12.76 -8.93 18.55
C ILE A 179 12.24 -9.63 17.30
N THR A 180 10.93 -9.72 17.18
CA THR A 180 10.27 -10.35 16.04
C THR A 180 9.35 -9.35 15.37
N THR A 181 9.23 -9.46 14.05
CA THR A 181 8.25 -8.71 13.26
C THR A 181 7.39 -9.70 12.50
N ASP A 182 6.13 -9.38 12.36
CA ASP A 182 5.18 -10.12 11.56
C ASP A 182 4.84 -9.31 10.31
N VAL A 183 4.74 -9.99 9.18
CA VAL A 183 4.40 -9.34 7.90
C VAL A 183 3.02 -8.70 7.99
N TRP A 184 2.10 -9.35 8.70
CA TRP A 184 0.70 -8.98 8.81
C TRP A 184 0.40 -7.86 9.80
N ASP A 185 1.26 -7.64 10.81
CA ASP A 185 1.10 -6.58 11.83
C ASP A 185 2.36 -5.72 11.96
N GLN A 186 2.64 -4.95 10.94
CA GLN A 186 3.78 -4.04 10.93
C GLN A 186 3.62 -2.88 11.92
N GLN A 187 2.41 -2.33 12.05
CA GLN A 187 2.18 -1.23 13.01
C GLN A 187 2.36 -1.69 14.45
N GLY A 188 1.80 -2.84 14.82
CA GLY A 188 1.96 -3.43 16.14
C GLY A 188 3.42 -3.76 16.44
N ALA A 189 4.16 -4.32 15.47
CA ALA A 189 5.59 -4.58 15.61
C ALA A 189 6.40 -3.30 15.86
N TYR A 190 6.19 -2.24 15.07
CA TYR A 190 6.91 -0.96 15.25
C TYR A 190 6.56 -0.26 16.56
N ARG A 191 5.32 -0.38 17.03
CA ARG A 191 4.90 0.17 18.33
C ARG A 191 5.46 -0.62 19.50
N SER A 192 5.50 -1.95 19.43
CA SER A 192 5.90 -2.83 20.55
C SER A 192 7.39 -3.18 20.55
N GLN A 193 8.02 -3.36 19.39
CA GLN A 193 9.41 -3.80 19.25
C GLN A 193 10.37 -2.64 18.92
N GLY A 194 9.84 -1.47 18.57
CA GLY A 194 10.60 -0.27 18.25
C GLY A 194 10.90 -0.08 16.77
N VAL A 195 10.76 1.16 16.31
CA VAL A 195 10.89 1.56 14.90
C VAL A 195 12.15 1.04 14.24
N LEU A 196 13.32 1.28 14.84
CA LEU A 196 14.60 0.94 14.17
C LEU A 196 14.85 -0.57 14.13
N ALA A 197 14.55 -1.28 15.21
CA ALA A 197 14.77 -2.73 15.26
C ALA A 197 13.78 -3.45 14.34
N SER A 198 12.50 -3.04 14.31
CA SER A 198 11.51 -3.61 13.40
C SER A 198 11.86 -3.33 11.94
N PHE A 199 12.31 -2.10 11.60
CA PHE A 199 12.79 -1.78 10.27
C PHE A 199 13.93 -2.72 9.83
N LEU A 200 14.90 -2.97 10.71
CA LEU A 200 16.03 -3.86 10.40
C LEU A 200 15.59 -5.33 10.28
N CYS A 201 14.72 -5.82 11.16
CA CYS A 201 14.18 -7.18 11.07
C CYS A 201 13.40 -7.40 9.77
N ASN A 202 12.70 -6.36 9.28
CA ASN A 202 11.98 -6.45 8.01
C ASN A 202 12.87 -6.57 6.77
N THR A 203 14.19 -6.34 6.87
CA THR A 203 15.09 -6.54 5.71
C THR A 203 15.12 -8.00 5.23
N ARG A 204 14.75 -8.97 6.06
CA ARG A 204 14.60 -10.37 5.65
C ARG A 204 13.51 -10.57 4.61
N PHE A 205 12.47 -9.73 4.64
CA PHE A 205 11.36 -9.79 3.69
C PHE A 205 11.63 -9.06 2.37
N MET A 206 12.83 -8.55 2.16
CA MET A 206 13.23 -7.99 0.84
C MET A 206 13.33 -9.08 -0.24
N GLU A 207 13.50 -10.33 0.17
CA GLU A 207 13.38 -11.50 -0.70
C GLU A 207 12.15 -12.31 -0.23
N VAL A 208 11.31 -12.71 -1.17
CA VAL A 208 10.13 -13.55 -0.88
C VAL A 208 10.62 -14.95 -0.53
N GLU A 209 10.30 -15.41 0.67
CA GLU A 209 10.72 -16.74 1.12
C GLU A 209 10.00 -17.83 0.30
N LYS A 210 10.78 -18.80 -0.15
CA LYS A 210 10.26 -19.99 -0.83
C LYS A 210 9.39 -20.79 0.15
N PRO A 211 8.12 -21.06 -0.16
CA PRO A 211 7.25 -21.87 0.69
C PRO A 211 7.85 -23.26 0.96
N ALA A 212 7.71 -23.75 2.20
CA ALA A 212 8.30 -25.05 2.61
C ALA A 212 7.82 -26.23 1.73
N GLY A 213 6.57 -26.17 1.24
CA GLY A 213 5.97 -27.17 0.34
C GLY A 213 6.33 -27.01 -1.14
N TYR A 214 6.98 -25.90 -1.54
CA TYR A 214 7.22 -25.63 -2.95
C TYR A 214 8.27 -26.56 -3.56
N SER A 215 7.90 -27.14 -4.69
CA SER A 215 8.79 -27.70 -5.70
C SER A 215 8.13 -27.55 -7.08
N PRO A 216 8.88 -27.52 -8.20
CA PRO A 216 8.28 -27.48 -9.53
C PRO A 216 7.24 -28.58 -9.77
N ARG A 217 7.44 -29.75 -9.16
CA ARG A 217 6.49 -30.86 -9.23
C ARG A 217 5.24 -30.61 -8.37
N ALA A 218 5.37 -30.02 -7.19
CA ALA A 218 4.23 -29.69 -6.32
C ALA A 218 3.36 -28.63 -7.01
N TYR A 219 3.96 -27.57 -7.52
CA TYR A 219 3.33 -26.52 -8.31
C TYR A 219 2.53 -27.12 -9.49
N GLN A 220 3.17 -27.91 -10.36
CA GLN A 220 2.51 -28.55 -11.52
C GLN A 220 1.36 -29.51 -11.09
N ASN A 221 1.52 -30.21 -9.99
CA ASN A 221 0.48 -31.09 -9.47
C ASN A 221 -0.75 -30.29 -8.97
N LEU A 222 -0.55 -29.13 -8.33
CA LEU A 222 -1.64 -28.29 -7.83
C LEU A 222 -2.42 -27.70 -9.00
N LEU A 223 -1.75 -27.13 -10.01
CA LEU A 223 -2.39 -26.67 -11.24
C LEU A 223 -3.13 -27.81 -11.96
N GLY A 224 -2.50 -28.99 -12.04
CA GLY A 224 -3.11 -30.15 -12.69
C GLY A 224 -4.36 -30.68 -12.00
N ARG A 225 -4.54 -30.47 -10.70
CA ARG A 225 -5.78 -30.84 -9.97
C ARG A 225 -6.95 -29.92 -10.33
N ALA A 226 -6.67 -28.64 -10.55
CA ALA A 226 -7.68 -27.66 -10.89
C ALA A 226 -8.08 -27.71 -12.39
N ARG A 227 -7.25 -28.40 -13.19
CA ARG A 227 -7.50 -28.55 -14.63
C ARG A 227 -8.79 -29.31 -14.88
N THR A 228 -9.83 -28.59 -15.25
CA THR A 228 -11.04 -29.19 -15.79
C THR A 228 -10.81 -29.47 -17.30
N ASP A 229 -11.47 -30.50 -17.85
CA ASP A 229 -11.48 -30.71 -19.31
C ASP A 229 -12.10 -29.46 -19.97
N HIS A 230 -11.24 -28.53 -20.37
CA HIS A 230 -11.68 -27.33 -21.08
C HIS A 230 -12.31 -27.76 -22.40
N THR A 231 -13.62 -27.79 -22.45
CA THR A 231 -14.29 -27.59 -23.72
C THR A 231 -13.92 -26.19 -24.20
N GLU A 232 -13.15 -26.10 -25.27
CA GLU A 232 -12.84 -24.85 -25.97
C GLU A 232 -14.17 -24.16 -26.40
N GLY A 233 -14.84 -23.55 -25.43
CA GLY A 233 -15.97 -22.71 -25.66
C GLY A 233 -15.52 -21.27 -25.57
N LEU A 234 -14.91 -20.74 -26.62
CA LEU A 234 -15.04 -19.30 -26.85
C LEU A 234 -16.55 -19.07 -26.96
N GLY A 235 -17.16 -18.40 -25.99
CA GLY A 235 -18.55 -17.98 -26.12
C GLY A 235 -18.73 -17.26 -27.46
N GLU A 236 -19.88 -17.41 -28.09
CA GLU A 236 -20.18 -16.83 -29.39
C GLU A 236 -19.95 -15.30 -29.46
N GLN A 237 -19.75 -14.64 -28.34
CA GLN A 237 -19.76 -13.17 -28.24
C GLN A 237 -18.40 -12.54 -28.44
N ASN A 238 -17.32 -13.10 -27.90
CA ASN A 238 -15.94 -12.58 -28.01
C ASN A 238 -15.89 -11.03 -27.93
N PRO A 239 -16.30 -10.41 -26.79
CA PRO A 239 -16.49 -8.98 -26.68
C PRO A 239 -15.16 -8.20 -26.67
N HIS A 240 -15.21 -6.91 -26.97
CA HIS A 240 -14.18 -6.00 -26.50
C HIS A 240 -14.27 -5.91 -24.98
N ILE A 241 -13.13 -5.82 -24.31
CA ILE A 241 -13.07 -5.75 -22.85
C ILE A 241 -12.45 -4.41 -22.45
N ILE A 242 -13.16 -3.64 -21.65
CA ILE A 242 -12.70 -2.38 -21.06
C ILE A 242 -12.69 -2.56 -19.56
N ALA A 243 -11.50 -2.52 -18.96
CA ALA A 243 -11.33 -2.57 -17.51
C ALA A 243 -10.88 -1.20 -17.01
N ILE A 244 -11.62 -0.65 -16.06
CA ILE A 244 -11.36 0.65 -15.45
C ILE A 244 -11.09 0.42 -13.97
N MET A 245 -9.87 0.70 -13.52
CA MET A 245 -9.55 0.81 -12.11
C MET A 245 -9.65 2.28 -11.73
N ASN A 246 -10.68 2.60 -10.96
CA ASN A 246 -10.95 3.98 -10.58
C ASN A 246 -10.24 4.32 -9.26
N GLU A 247 -9.45 5.37 -9.30
CA GLU A 247 -8.65 5.87 -8.17
C GLU A 247 -9.52 6.18 -6.95
N SER A 248 -9.20 5.57 -5.82
CA SER A 248 -9.84 5.78 -4.52
C SER A 248 -11.37 5.58 -4.51
N TRP A 249 -11.94 4.82 -5.45
CA TRP A 249 -13.39 4.63 -5.57
C TRP A 249 -13.93 3.72 -4.47
N ALA A 250 -14.80 4.24 -3.61
CA ALA A 250 -15.36 3.56 -2.45
C ALA A 250 -16.88 3.80 -2.31
N ASP A 251 -17.58 2.87 -1.70
CA ASP A 251 -19.01 2.95 -1.45
C ASP A 251 -19.30 3.08 0.05
N PHE A 252 -19.20 4.30 0.59
CA PHE A 252 -19.51 4.55 2.00
C PHE A 252 -21.00 4.56 2.30
N GLU A 253 -21.87 4.68 1.27
CA GLU A 253 -23.33 4.68 1.47
C GLU A 253 -23.85 3.28 1.83
N GLU A 254 -23.12 2.21 1.44
CA GLU A 254 -23.52 0.82 1.72
C GLU A 254 -23.65 0.52 3.22
N PHE A 255 -22.84 1.19 4.05
CA PHE A 255 -22.88 0.98 5.50
C PHE A 255 -24.10 1.60 6.20
N GLY A 256 -24.87 2.43 5.49
CA GLY A 256 -26.13 3.00 5.95
C GLY A 256 -26.02 4.04 7.07
N ASN A 257 -24.81 4.50 7.40
CA ASN A 257 -24.55 5.44 8.50
C ASN A 257 -24.42 6.89 8.04
N LEU A 258 -24.38 7.13 6.73
CA LEU A 258 -24.28 8.47 6.16
C LEU A 258 -25.62 8.97 5.64
N SER A 259 -25.85 10.27 5.77
CA SER A 259 -27.02 10.96 5.19
C SER A 259 -26.51 12.04 4.24
N LEU A 260 -26.36 11.70 2.96
CA LEU A 260 -25.90 12.63 1.94
C LEU A 260 -27.04 13.44 1.35
N ASN A 261 -26.74 14.64 0.83
CA ASN A 261 -27.72 15.46 0.08
C ASN A 261 -27.97 14.92 -1.34
N ASP A 262 -27.01 14.19 -1.89
CA ASP A 262 -27.06 13.53 -3.21
C ASP A 262 -26.25 12.22 -3.15
N SER A 263 -26.79 11.13 -3.72
CA SER A 263 -26.09 9.85 -3.73
C SER A 263 -24.97 9.85 -4.76
N VAL A 264 -23.87 9.20 -4.43
CA VAL A 264 -22.71 9.06 -5.31
C VAL A 264 -22.66 7.69 -6.01
N MET A 265 -23.57 6.74 -5.65
CA MET A 265 -23.54 5.37 -6.14
C MET A 265 -24.87 4.85 -6.70
N ASP A 266 -26.02 5.46 -6.38
CA ASP A 266 -27.34 4.91 -6.71
C ASP A 266 -27.58 4.67 -8.21
N GLU A 267 -27.09 5.57 -9.06
CA GLU A 267 -27.27 5.44 -10.49
C GLU A 267 -26.42 4.29 -11.07
N ILE A 268 -25.21 4.07 -10.56
CA ILE A 268 -24.35 2.93 -10.95
C ILE A 268 -24.98 1.63 -10.45
N ARG A 269 -25.47 1.56 -9.21
CA ARG A 269 -26.18 0.38 -8.69
C ARG A 269 -27.42 0.02 -9.51
N SER A 270 -28.05 1.01 -10.14
CA SER A 270 -29.24 0.81 -10.96
C SER A 270 -28.97 0.33 -12.38
N LEU A 271 -27.70 0.27 -12.82
CA LEU A 271 -27.34 -0.23 -14.14
C LEU A 271 -27.76 -1.70 -14.32
N ASN A 272 -28.16 -2.04 -15.55
CA ASN A 272 -28.43 -3.44 -15.89
C ASN A 272 -27.10 -4.20 -16.06
N GLY A 273 -26.50 -4.59 -14.95
CA GLY A 273 -25.20 -5.25 -14.85
C GLY A 273 -25.08 -6.06 -13.56
N ILE A 274 -23.87 -6.46 -13.23
CA ILE A 274 -23.53 -7.06 -11.94
C ILE A 274 -22.85 -5.97 -11.13
N PHE A 275 -23.48 -5.53 -10.06
CA PHE A 275 -22.87 -4.63 -9.06
C PHE A 275 -22.51 -5.44 -7.83
N GLY A 276 -21.38 -5.12 -7.21
CA GLY A 276 -20.93 -5.79 -6.00
C GLY A 276 -19.74 -5.08 -5.37
N HIS A 277 -19.10 -5.78 -4.40
CA HIS A 277 -17.97 -5.29 -3.66
C HIS A 277 -16.82 -6.28 -3.69
N ALA A 278 -15.61 -5.77 -3.90
CA ALA A 278 -14.38 -6.55 -3.84
C ALA A 278 -13.48 -6.06 -2.70
N TYR A 279 -12.67 -6.95 -2.17
CA TYR A 279 -11.67 -6.62 -1.17
C TYR A 279 -10.31 -6.44 -1.84
N THR A 280 -9.61 -5.39 -1.45
CA THR A 280 -8.25 -5.06 -1.88
C THR A 280 -7.26 -5.24 -0.74
N SER A 281 -5.98 -5.37 -1.04
CA SER A 281 -4.92 -5.53 -0.03
C SER A 281 -4.39 -4.23 0.53
N VAL A 282 -4.88 -3.08 0.08
CA VAL A 282 -4.35 -1.76 0.40
C VAL A 282 -5.44 -0.76 0.81
N PHE A 283 -5.06 0.26 1.59
CA PHE A 283 -5.93 1.34 2.05
C PHE A 283 -5.21 2.69 1.90
N GLY A 284 -5.87 3.68 1.36
CA GLY A 284 -5.42 5.07 1.28
C GLY A 284 -4.25 5.34 0.33
N ALA A 285 -3.64 4.31 -0.21
CA ALA A 285 -2.58 4.34 -1.22
C ALA A 285 -2.19 2.92 -1.62
N GLY A 286 -1.42 2.79 -2.70
CA GLY A 286 -0.88 1.48 -3.12
C GLY A 286 -1.52 0.95 -4.40
N THR A 287 -1.99 1.83 -5.26
CA THR A 287 -2.67 1.56 -6.54
C THR A 287 -2.03 0.42 -7.34
N SER A 288 -0.69 0.37 -7.42
CA SER A 288 0.02 -0.70 -8.15
C SER A 288 -0.17 -2.10 -7.56
N ALA A 289 -0.52 -2.22 -6.28
CA ALA A 289 -0.85 -3.53 -5.67
C ALA A 289 -2.20 -4.02 -6.18
N SER A 290 -3.21 -3.15 -6.23
CA SER A 290 -4.54 -3.48 -6.77
C SER A 290 -4.51 -3.78 -8.27
N GLU A 291 -3.70 -3.01 -9.05
CA GLU A 291 -3.44 -3.34 -10.46
C GLU A 291 -2.83 -4.74 -10.61
N PHE A 292 -1.82 -5.04 -9.81
CA PHE A 292 -1.13 -6.33 -9.83
C PHE A 292 -2.08 -7.47 -9.47
N GLU A 293 -2.88 -7.34 -8.40
CA GLU A 293 -3.87 -8.34 -8.01
C GLU A 293 -4.86 -8.61 -9.14
N PHE A 294 -5.47 -7.57 -9.72
CA PHE A 294 -6.44 -7.71 -10.80
C PHE A 294 -5.81 -8.28 -12.08
N LEU A 295 -4.66 -7.77 -12.51
CA LEU A 295 -4.07 -8.16 -13.78
C LEU A 295 -3.44 -9.56 -13.75
N THR A 296 -2.87 -9.98 -12.63
CA THR A 296 -2.11 -11.24 -12.55
C THR A 296 -2.84 -12.35 -11.83
N GLY A 297 -3.87 -12.04 -11.02
CA GLY A 297 -4.49 -13.02 -10.13
C GLY A 297 -3.65 -13.37 -8.90
N ASN A 298 -2.44 -12.82 -8.77
CA ASN A 298 -1.62 -12.99 -7.58
C ASN A 298 -2.12 -12.08 -6.46
N THR A 299 -2.08 -12.55 -5.22
CA THR A 299 -2.48 -11.72 -4.07
C THR A 299 -1.27 -11.10 -3.38
N MET A 300 -1.43 -9.90 -2.84
CA MET A 300 -0.44 -9.28 -1.95
C MET A 300 -0.32 -10.03 -0.60
N ALA A 301 -1.26 -10.90 -0.28
CA ALA A 301 -1.29 -11.68 0.95
C ALA A 301 0.00 -12.46 1.22
N PHE A 302 0.69 -12.92 0.20
CA PHE A 302 1.90 -13.73 0.30
C PHE A 302 3.19 -12.94 0.01
N LEU A 303 3.06 -11.63 -0.15
CA LEU A 303 4.16 -10.72 -0.44
C LEU A 303 4.41 -9.78 0.75
N PRO A 304 5.62 -9.26 0.92
CA PRO A 304 5.94 -8.34 2.00
C PRO A 304 5.02 -7.13 2.03
N SER A 305 4.54 -6.79 3.24
CA SER A 305 3.66 -5.64 3.48
C SER A 305 4.17 -4.36 2.82
N GLY A 306 3.32 -3.66 2.09
CA GLY A 306 3.68 -2.39 1.45
C GLY A 306 4.75 -2.50 0.36
N SER A 307 5.04 -3.72 -0.13
CA SER A 307 5.89 -3.90 -1.31
C SER A 307 5.20 -3.33 -2.56
N ILE A 308 6.02 -2.96 -3.55
CA ILE A 308 5.57 -2.37 -4.80
C ILE A 308 5.80 -3.39 -5.90
N PRO A 309 4.77 -4.14 -6.34
CA PRO A 309 4.94 -5.29 -7.22
C PRO A 309 5.68 -4.96 -8.51
N TYR A 310 5.38 -3.84 -9.14
CA TYR A 310 5.98 -3.40 -10.39
C TYR A 310 7.47 -3.04 -10.28
N GLN A 311 7.96 -2.79 -9.07
CA GLN A 311 9.38 -2.48 -8.82
C GLN A 311 10.16 -3.67 -8.29
N GLN A 312 9.49 -4.68 -7.75
CA GLN A 312 10.12 -5.75 -6.99
C GLN A 312 9.87 -7.14 -7.57
N TYR A 313 8.75 -7.38 -8.26
CA TYR A 313 8.34 -8.71 -8.69
C TYR A 313 8.09 -8.82 -10.20
N VAL A 314 7.53 -7.78 -10.84
CA VAL A 314 7.34 -7.75 -12.29
C VAL A 314 8.62 -7.23 -12.95
N LEU A 315 9.67 -8.07 -12.93
CA LEU A 315 10.99 -7.73 -13.47
C LEU A 315 11.30 -8.43 -14.79
N GLU A 316 10.47 -9.39 -15.16
CA GLU A 316 10.51 -10.15 -16.41
C GLU A 316 9.08 -10.39 -16.90
N SER A 317 8.93 -11.03 -18.07
CA SER A 317 7.58 -11.35 -18.61
C SER A 317 6.78 -12.15 -17.60
N THR A 318 5.63 -11.62 -17.21
CA THR A 318 4.78 -12.17 -16.15
C THR A 318 3.39 -12.44 -16.74
N ASP A 319 2.83 -13.61 -16.45
CA ASP A 319 1.50 -13.97 -16.88
C ASP A 319 0.45 -13.03 -16.27
N SER A 320 -0.47 -12.58 -17.11
CA SER A 320 -1.49 -11.61 -16.76
C SER A 320 -2.75 -11.73 -17.63
N LEU A 321 -3.81 -11.04 -17.26
CA LEU A 321 -5.00 -10.90 -18.10
C LEU A 321 -4.65 -10.32 -19.48
N ALA A 322 -3.72 -9.36 -19.56
CA ALA A 322 -3.31 -8.77 -20.84
C ALA A 322 -2.52 -9.76 -21.69
N SER A 323 -1.57 -10.52 -21.13
CA SER A 323 -0.85 -11.55 -21.88
C SER A 323 -1.77 -12.67 -22.35
N LEU A 324 -2.71 -13.13 -21.51
CA LEU A 324 -3.72 -14.13 -21.86
C LEU A 324 -4.63 -13.67 -23.01
N LEU A 325 -5.13 -12.44 -22.94
CA LEU A 325 -5.97 -11.87 -23.99
C LEU A 325 -5.21 -11.63 -25.28
N LYS A 326 -3.94 -11.24 -25.19
CA LYS A 326 -3.05 -11.11 -26.35
C LYS A 326 -2.84 -12.44 -27.07
N GLU A 327 -2.65 -13.54 -26.34
CA GLU A 327 -2.59 -14.90 -26.93
C GLU A 327 -3.89 -15.28 -27.63
N LYS A 328 -5.04 -14.77 -27.15
CA LYS A 328 -6.34 -14.92 -27.79
C LYS A 328 -6.56 -13.94 -28.96
N GLY A 329 -5.57 -13.13 -29.32
CA GLY A 329 -5.59 -12.22 -30.47
C GLY A 329 -6.17 -10.82 -30.19
N TYR A 330 -6.27 -10.43 -28.92
CA TYR A 330 -6.64 -9.07 -28.55
C TYR A 330 -5.45 -8.12 -28.71
N ARG A 331 -5.73 -6.89 -29.09
CA ARG A 331 -4.80 -5.77 -28.91
C ARG A 331 -4.98 -5.20 -27.51
N CYS A 332 -3.90 -5.23 -26.73
CA CYS A 332 -3.93 -4.85 -25.32
C CYS A 332 -3.27 -3.49 -25.12
N LEU A 333 -4.04 -2.47 -24.72
CA LEU A 333 -3.58 -1.12 -24.51
C LEU A 333 -3.90 -0.67 -23.08
N ALA A 334 -3.01 0.16 -22.50
CA ALA A 334 -3.22 0.75 -21.18
C ALA A 334 -3.26 2.27 -21.26
N LEU A 335 -4.04 2.89 -20.37
CA LEU A 335 -4.17 4.34 -20.19
C LEU A 335 -4.06 4.70 -18.71
N HIS A 336 -3.20 5.68 -18.38
CA HIS A 336 -3.19 6.32 -17.07
C HIS A 336 -2.94 7.83 -17.26
N PRO A 337 -3.91 8.71 -17.00
CA PRO A 337 -3.77 10.15 -17.20
C PRO A 337 -2.92 10.82 -16.11
N GLY A 338 -1.86 10.16 -15.68
CA GLY A 338 -0.85 10.61 -14.72
C GLY A 338 0.56 10.56 -15.30
N GLU A 339 1.58 10.60 -14.45
CA GLU A 339 2.98 10.52 -14.86
C GLU A 339 3.33 9.13 -15.40
N ARG A 340 4.06 9.08 -16.53
CA ARG A 340 4.43 7.84 -17.23
C ARG A 340 5.21 6.86 -16.37
N ASP A 341 6.08 7.36 -15.50
CA ASP A 341 6.96 6.57 -14.64
C ASP A 341 6.39 6.31 -13.23
N SER A 342 5.17 6.78 -12.95
CA SER A 342 4.48 6.46 -11.70
C SER A 342 4.39 4.95 -11.50
N TRP A 343 4.81 4.46 -10.33
CA TRP A 343 4.93 3.04 -10.00
C TRP A 343 5.81 2.22 -10.96
N GLN A 344 6.55 2.84 -11.90
CA GLN A 344 7.30 2.21 -13.00
C GLN A 344 6.41 1.47 -14.01
N ARG A 345 5.18 1.92 -14.23
CA ARG A 345 4.24 1.33 -15.21
C ARG A 345 4.84 1.24 -16.61
N ASN A 346 5.65 2.22 -17.01
CA ASN A 346 6.38 2.22 -18.28
C ASN A 346 7.32 1.00 -18.47
N GLN A 347 7.74 0.35 -17.38
CA GLN A 347 8.55 -0.86 -17.39
C GLN A 347 7.68 -2.11 -17.19
N ALA A 348 6.72 -2.06 -16.28
CA ALA A 348 5.90 -3.22 -15.91
C ALA A 348 4.87 -3.59 -16.98
N TYR A 349 4.17 -2.62 -17.57
CA TYR A 349 3.09 -2.92 -18.52
C TYR A 349 3.52 -3.72 -19.76
N PRO A 350 4.67 -3.43 -20.42
CA PRO A 350 5.17 -4.28 -21.48
C PRO A 350 5.45 -5.74 -21.02
N LEU A 351 5.91 -5.91 -19.77
CA LEU A 351 6.17 -7.25 -19.20
C LEU A 351 4.88 -8.00 -18.87
N LEU A 352 3.79 -7.28 -18.61
CA LEU A 352 2.45 -7.83 -18.41
C LEU A 352 1.69 -8.07 -19.73
N GLY A 353 2.27 -7.75 -20.88
CA GLY A 353 1.68 -8.05 -22.20
C GLY A 353 1.02 -6.87 -22.91
N PHE A 354 0.93 -5.68 -22.32
CA PHE A 354 0.42 -4.49 -23.00
C PHE A 354 1.34 -4.08 -24.15
N GLU A 355 0.74 -3.73 -25.30
CA GLU A 355 1.48 -3.32 -26.50
C GLU A 355 1.80 -1.83 -26.50
N GLU A 356 0.95 -1.03 -25.87
CA GLU A 356 1.06 0.42 -25.78
C GLU A 356 0.53 0.91 -24.44
N PHE A 357 1.19 1.95 -23.91
CA PHE A 357 0.80 2.63 -22.68
C PHE A 357 0.76 4.14 -22.91
N LEU A 358 -0.43 4.71 -22.81
CA LEU A 358 -0.67 6.15 -22.90
C LEU A 358 -0.70 6.75 -21.50
N CYS A 359 -0.09 7.95 -21.37
CA CYS A 359 -0.08 8.73 -20.14
C CYS A 359 -0.63 10.14 -20.38
N LYS A 360 -0.57 11.03 -19.38
CA LYS A 360 -1.06 12.40 -19.50
C LYS A 360 -0.52 13.17 -20.71
N ASP A 361 0.75 12.93 -21.09
CA ASP A 361 1.39 13.62 -22.20
C ASP A 361 0.93 13.11 -23.58
N ASP A 362 0.25 11.97 -23.63
CA ASP A 362 -0.25 11.33 -24.85
C ASP A 362 -1.76 11.55 -25.03
N MET A 363 -2.41 12.33 -24.16
CA MET A 363 -3.83 12.64 -24.27
C MET A 363 -4.11 13.41 -25.58
N GLU A 364 -5.04 12.91 -26.38
CA GLU A 364 -5.40 13.49 -27.68
C GLU A 364 -6.78 14.15 -27.68
N VAL A 365 -7.47 14.08 -26.55
CA VAL A 365 -8.78 14.72 -26.32
C VAL A 365 -8.60 16.02 -25.52
N PRO A 366 -9.57 16.95 -25.53
CA PRO A 366 -9.56 18.08 -24.62
C PRO A 366 -9.53 17.61 -23.15
N VAL A 367 -8.60 18.14 -22.38
CA VAL A 367 -8.41 17.74 -20.98
C VAL A 367 -9.04 18.78 -20.06
N THR A 368 -9.83 18.32 -19.11
CA THR A 368 -10.26 19.08 -17.92
C THR A 368 -9.58 18.51 -16.67
N GLU A 369 -9.39 19.36 -15.68
CA GLU A 369 -8.78 18.97 -14.40
C GLU A 369 -9.74 19.26 -13.24
N GLU A 370 -9.80 18.33 -12.29
CA GLU A 370 -10.47 18.50 -11.01
C GLU A 370 -9.41 18.46 -9.89
N HIS A 371 -9.45 19.40 -8.97
CA HIS A 371 -8.50 19.63 -7.87
C HIS A 371 -6.99 19.36 -8.21
N GLY A 372 -6.61 19.60 -9.46
CA GLY A 372 -5.24 19.48 -9.96
C GLY A 372 -4.89 18.15 -10.64
N TYR A 373 -5.87 17.27 -10.87
CA TYR A 373 -5.71 16.03 -11.62
C TYR A 373 -6.62 15.99 -12.84
N ILE A 374 -6.20 15.25 -13.87
CA ILE A 374 -7.02 15.04 -15.07
C ILE A 374 -8.31 14.32 -14.69
N SER A 375 -9.45 14.88 -15.14
CA SER A 375 -10.79 14.37 -14.80
C SER A 375 -11.05 12.98 -15.37
N ASP A 376 -11.93 12.22 -14.71
CA ASP A 376 -12.41 10.93 -15.20
C ASP A 376 -13.15 11.08 -16.52
N ALA A 377 -13.90 12.17 -16.70
CA ALA A 377 -14.53 12.50 -17.99
C ALA A 377 -13.49 12.57 -19.12
N SER A 378 -12.37 13.30 -18.93
CA SER A 378 -11.31 13.36 -19.93
C SER A 378 -10.61 12.01 -20.14
N SER A 379 -10.42 11.23 -19.08
CA SER A 379 -9.87 9.89 -19.15
C SER A 379 -10.76 8.95 -19.98
N PHE A 380 -12.06 8.99 -19.74
CA PHE A 380 -13.03 8.17 -20.47
C PHE A 380 -13.24 8.63 -21.92
N ASP A 381 -13.13 9.91 -22.20
CA ASP A 381 -13.09 10.42 -23.58
C ASP A 381 -11.88 9.90 -24.35
N GLN A 382 -10.69 9.88 -23.72
CA GLN A 382 -9.50 9.28 -24.32
C GLN A 382 -9.67 7.77 -24.52
N LEU A 383 -10.29 7.07 -23.57
CA LEU A 383 -10.58 5.65 -23.66
C LEU A 383 -11.53 5.34 -24.85
N LYS A 384 -12.60 6.15 -25.01
CA LYS A 384 -13.51 6.06 -26.18
C LYS A 384 -12.76 6.25 -27.48
N ARG A 385 -11.89 7.26 -27.56
CA ARG A 385 -11.08 7.52 -28.74
C ARG A 385 -10.20 6.32 -29.10
N MET A 386 -9.48 5.74 -28.11
CA MET A 386 -8.67 4.53 -28.32
C MET A 386 -9.52 3.38 -28.86
N PHE A 387 -10.74 3.23 -28.34
CA PHE A 387 -11.69 2.20 -28.78
C PHE A 387 -12.18 2.46 -30.22
N GLU A 388 -12.48 3.68 -30.60
CA GLU A 388 -12.93 4.09 -31.94
C GLU A 388 -11.84 3.92 -33.00
N GLU A 389 -10.56 4.07 -32.64
CA GLU A 389 -9.42 3.90 -33.54
C GLU A 389 -9.08 2.44 -33.86
N ARG A 390 -9.83 1.46 -33.30
CA ARG A 390 -9.65 0.04 -33.61
C ARG A 390 -9.84 -0.25 -35.09
N ARG A 391 -9.11 -1.23 -35.57
CA ARG A 391 -9.27 -1.72 -36.96
C ARG A 391 -10.48 -2.65 -37.06
N ALA A 392 -11.06 -2.70 -38.22
CA ALA A 392 -12.18 -3.64 -38.46
C ALA A 392 -11.76 -5.08 -38.14
N GLY A 393 -12.51 -5.75 -37.26
CA GLY A 393 -12.26 -7.12 -36.82
C GLY A 393 -11.18 -7.26 -35.75
N GLU A 394 -10.58 -6.17 -35.30
CA GLU A 394 -9.62 -6.16 -34.16
C GLU A 394 -10.41 -6.24 -32.84
N ARG A 395 -9.99 -7.12 -31.93
CA ARG A 395 -10.53 -7.18 -30.58
C ARG A 395 -9.62 -6.40 -29.63
N MET A 396 -10.22 -5.60 -28.75
CA MET A 396 -9.49 -4.70 -27.84
C MET A 396 -9.64 -5.15 -26.40
N PHE A 397 -8.52 -5.14 -25.68
CA PHE A 397 -8.49 -5.05 -24.25
C PHE A 397 -7.91 -3.68 -23.87
N LEU A 398 -8.72 -2.85 -23.23
CA LEU A 398 -8.33 -1.54 -22.76
C LEU A 398 -8.32 -1.52 -21.23
N PHE A 399 -7.19 -1.18 -20.63
CA PHE A 399 -7.05 -1.05 -19.19
C PHE A 399 -6.79 0.41 -18.84
N ASN A 400 -7.71 1.04 -18.13
CA ASN A 400 -7.61 2.42 -17.70
C ASN A 400 -7.47 2.51 -16.18
N VAL A 401 -6.40 3.14 -15.71
CA VAL A 401 -6.22 3.52 -14.29
C VAL A 401 -6.44 5.01 -14.20
N THR A 402 -7.51 5.45 -13.53
CA THR A 402 -7.84 6.89 -13.42
C THR A 402 -6.97 7.61 -12.39
N ILE A 403 -7.14 8.91 -12.21
CA ILE A 403 -6.36 9.72 -11.25
C ILE A 403 -7.19 10.83 -10.58
N GLN A 404 -8.38 11.14 -11.09
CA GLN A 404 -9.18 12.28 -10.59
C GLN A 404 -9.32 12.26 -9.07
N ASN A 405 -9.68 11.12 -8.50
CA ASN A 405 -9.98 10.99 -7.07
C ASN A 405 -8.75 10.83 -6.18
N HIS A 406 -7.53 11.05 -6.70
CA HIS A 406 -6.30 10.95 -5.91
C HIS A 406 -6.24 12.01 -4.80
N GLY A 407 -5.91 11.61 -3.57
CA GLY A 407 -5.73 12.54 -2.42
C GLY A 407 -4.61 13.59 -2.66
N SER A 408 -4.50 14.66 -1.92
CA SER A 408 -5.25 15.02 -0.72
C SER A 408 -6.45 15.90 -1.10
N TYR A 409 -7.56 15.72 -0.44
CA TYR A 409 -8.81 16.44 -0.69
C TYR A 409 -8.83 17.76 0.09
N THR A 410 -7.95 18.68 -0.28
CA THR A 410 -7.66 19.90 0.49
C THR A 410 -7.58 21.14 -0.38
N ASP A 411 -8.17 21.10 -1.58
CA ASP A 411 -8.28 22.25 -2.44
C ASP A 411 -9.36 23.20 -1.90
N GLU A 412 -8.94 24.38 -1.40
CA GLU A 412 -9.84 25.38 -0.82
C GLU A 412 -10.71 26.08 -1.88
N ASP A 413 -10.33 26.03 -3.15
CA ASP A 413 -11.06 26.63 -4.27
C ASP A 413 -12.05 25.62 -4.90
N TYR A 414 -11.97 24.34 -4.56
CA TYR A 414 -12.85 23.30 -5.08
C TYR A 414 -14.28 23.43 -4.50
N LYS A 415 -15.27 23.41 -5.38
CA LYS A 415 -16.68 23.60 -4.98
C LYS A 415 -17.32 22.27 -4.59
N THR A 416 -17.36 22.00 -3.32
CA THR A 416 -18.10 20.88 -2.76
C THR A 416 -19.59 20.95 -3.10
N ARG A 417 -20.13 19.89 -3.72
CA ARG A 417 -21.55 19.72 -4.08
C ARG A 417 -22.22 18.67 -3.23
N VAL A 418 -21.50 17.62 -2.85
CA VAL A 418 -21.98 16.55 -1.98
C VAL A 418 -21.49 16.79 -0.57
N TYR A 419 -22.40 16.70 0.39
CA TYR A 419 -22.14 16.94 1.81
C TYR A 419 -23.07 16.13 2.71
N LEU A 420 -22.69 15.94 3.97
CA LEU A 420 -23.53 15.30 4.96
C LEU A 420 -24.64 16.24 5.42
N THR A 421 -25.90 15.81 5.31
CA THR A 421 -27.07 16.66 5.63
C THR A 421 -27.25 16.90 7.13
N ASP A 422 -26.79 16.00 7.97
CA ASP A 422 -26.82 16.09 9.44
C ASP A 422 -25.63 16.89 10.02
N GLU A 423 -24.50 16.95 9.34
CA GLU A 423 -23.29 17.66 9.78
C GLU A 423 -22.57 18.37 8.59
N PRO A 424 -23.23 19.32 7.90
CA PRO A 424 -22.65 19.96 6.71
C PRO A 424 -21.35 20.70 7.03
N GLY A 425 -20.28 20.42 6.27
CA GLY A 425 -18.96 21.03 6.42
C GLY A 425 -18.14 20.52 7.61
N ALA A 426 -18.61 19.49 8.33
CA ALA A 426 -17.85 18.89 9.44
C ALA A 426 -16.61 18.13 8.95
N TYR A 427 -16.68 17.54 7.77
CA TYR A 427 -15.64 16.68 7.18
C TYR A 427 -15.24 17.20 5.79
N PRO A 428 -14.50 18.31 5.71
CA PRO A 428 -14.26 18.99 4.42
C PRO A 428 -13.46 18.14 3.43
N MET A 429 -12.57 17.23 3.87
CA MET A 429 -11.86 16.34 2.96
C MET A 429 -12.80 15.28 2.40
N ALA A 430 -13.61 14.66 3.26
CA ALA A 430 -14.57 13.65 2.83
C ALA A 430 -15.67 14.25 1.93
N GLU A 431 -16.17 15.46 2.22
CA GLU A 431 -17.18 16.12 1.38
C GLU A 431 -16.59 16.51 0.00
N GLN A 432 -15.33 16.92 -0.07
CA GLN A 432 -14.63 17.13 -1.36
C GLN A 432 -14.50 15.80 -2.12
N TYR A 433 -14.05 14.75 -1.46
CA TYR A 433 -13.93 13.42 -2.03
C TYR A 433 -15.29 12.89 -2.57
N LEU A 434 -16.36 12.96 -1.79
CA LEU A 434 -17.71 12.55 -2.21
C LEU A 434 -18.20 13.32 -3.44
N THR A 435 -17.79 14.60 -3.56
CA THR A 435 -18.13 15.40 -4.74
C THR A 435 -17.38 14.89 -5.99
N LEU A 436 -16.11 14.49 -5.85
CA LEU A 436 -15.34 13.88 -6.93
C LEU A 436 -15.92 12.52 -7.35
N GLU A 437 -16.38 11.72 -6.39
CA GLU A 437 -17.07 10.46 -6.70
C GLU A 437 -18.39 10.68 -7.47
N ARG A 438 -19.12 11.72 -7.13
CA ARG A 438 -20.32 12.09 -7.89
C ARG A 438 -19.97 12.44 -9.35
N GLU A 439 -18.85 13.13 -9.59
CA GLU A 439 -18.36 13.44 -10.92
C GLU A 439 -17.90 12.19 -11.67
N THR A 440 -17.23 11.24 -10.97
CA THR A 440 -16.92 9.92 -11.51
C THR A 440 -18.17 9.17 -11.94
N GLN A 441 -19.23 9.15 -11.11
CA GLN A 441 -20.51 8.52 -11.46
C GLN A 441 -21.08 9.13 -12.75
N GLU A 442 -21.15 10.46 -12.85
CA GLU A 442 -21.65 11.17 -14.03
C GLU A 442 -20.82 10.78 -15.28
N ALA A 443 -19.49 10.82 -15.20
CA ALA A 443 -18.62 10.48 -16.31
C ALA A 443 -18.74 9.00 -16.75
N PHE A 444 -18.87 8.08 -15.78
CA PHE A 444 -19.04 6.66 -16.09
C PHE A 444 -20.38 6.37 -16.78
N LEU A 445 -21.45 6.99 -16.32
CA LEU A 445 -22.78 6.83 -16.93
C LEU A 445 -22.80 7.35 -18.39
N ASP A 446 -22.09 8.46 -18.67
CA ASP A 446 -21.93 8.98 -20.03
C ASP A 446 -21.16 7.99 -20.92
N LEU A 447 -20.08 7.38 -20.40
CA LEU A 447 -19.35 6.32 -21.11
C LEU A 447 -20.26 5.11 -21.43
N ILE A 448 -21.03 4.64 -20.45
CA ILE A 448 -21.95 3.51 -20.64
C ILE A 448 -23.04 3.85 -21.65
N GLN A 449 -23.58 5.06 -21.63
CA GLN A 449 -24.58 5.51 -22.61
C GLN A 449 -24.03 5.49 -24.04
N ASP A 450 -22.78 5.88 -24.25
CA ASP A 450 -22.12 5.85 -25.55
C ASP A 450 -21.92 4.39 -26.01
N LEU A 451 -21.38 3.52 -25.14
CA LEU A 451 -21.12 2.13 -25.45
C LEU A 451 -22.37 1.26 -25.61
N GLN A 452 -23.51 1.66 -25.04
CA GLN A 452 -24.78 0.94 -25.19
C GLN A 452 -25.25 0.81 -26.64
N ASN A 453 -24.88 1.77 -27.49
CA ASN A 453 -25.28 1.81 -28.91
C ASN A 453 -24.23 1.15 -29.82
N GLU A 454 -23.12 0.63 -29.27
CA GLU A 454 -22.10 -0.05 -30.08
C GLU A 454 -22.64 -1.34 -30.69
N GLN A 455 -22.27 -1.61 -31.96
CA GLN A 455 -22.76 -2.76 -32.70
C GLN A 455 -22.03 -4.05 -32.34
N GLU A 456 -20.78 -3.94 -31.96
CA GLU A 456 -19.98 -5.08 -31.49
C GLU A 456 -20.19 -5.31 -29.99
N PRO A 457 -20.05 -6.55 -29.50
CA PRO A 457 -20.18 -6.83 -28.08
C PRO A 457 -19.07 -6.11 -27.28
N VAL A 458 -19.46 -5.40 -26.24
CA VAL A 458 -18.56 -4.70 -25.32
C VAL A 458 -18.88 -5.12 -23.89
N LEU A 459 -17.85 -5.45 -23.15
CA LEU A 459 -17.88 -5.70 -21.71
C LEU A 459 -17.06 -4.62 -21.00
N VAL A 460 -17.64 -4.00 -20.01
CA VAL A 460 -16.97 -3.00 -19.15
C VAL A 460 -16.96 -3.52 -17.73
N VAL A 461 -15.79 -3.49 -17.08
CA VAL A 461 -15.68 -3.63 -15.63
C VAL A 461 -15.07 -2.37 -15.06
N MET A 462 -15.69 -1.77 -14.04
CA MET A 462 -15.07 -0.71 -13.24
C MET A 462 -15.01 -1.16 -11.79
N PHE A 463 -13.91 -0.89 -11.12
CA PHE A 463 -13.68 -1.25 -9.71
C PHE A 463 -12.74 -0.23 -9.05
N GLY A 464 -12.85 -0.09 -7.71
CA GLY A 464 -11.95 0.74 -6.92
C GLY A 464 -10.60 0.07 -6.69
N ASP A 465 -9.56 0.87 -6.56
CA ASP A 465 -8.22 0.37 -6.19
C ASP A 465 -8.02 0.30 -4.68
N HIS A 466 -8.53 1.25 -3.94
CA HIS A 466 -8.56 1.32 -2.47
C HIS A 466 -9.53 2.42 -2.01
N GLN A 467 -9.83 2.46 -0.72
CA GLN A 467 -10.58 3.56 -0.13
C GLN A 467 -9.69 4.79 0.08
N PRO A 468 -10.27 6.01 0.17
CA PRO A 468 -9.54 7.26 0.33
C PRO A 468 -9.01 7.44 1.76
N ALA A 469 -7.93 8.22 1.89
CA ALA A 469 -7.46 8.73 3.18
C ALA A 469 -8.10 10.10 3.46
N VAL A 470 -9.23 10.09 4.16
CA VAL A 470 -9.98 11.27 4.61
C VAL A 470 -9.93 11.40 6.13
N GLU A 471 -10.75 12.31 6.73
CA GLU A 471 -10.81 12.47 8.19
C GLU A 471 -11.19 11.14 8.89
N GLN A 472 -10.46 10.78 9.94
CA GLN A 472 -10.72 9.54 10.69
C GLN A 472 -12.11 9.56 11.32
N GLU A 473 -12.58 10.72 11.78
CA GLU A 473 -13.90 10.89 12.36
C GLU A 473 -15.02 10.66 11.34
N PHE A 474 -14.78 10.96 10.06
CA PHE A 474 -15.70 10.60 8.98
C PHE A 474 -15.71 9.09 8.76
N LEU A 475 -14.55 8.44 8.71
CA LEU A 475 -14.45 6.99 8.55
C LEU A 475 -15.11 6.26 9.71
N ASP A 476 -14.86 6.69 10.95
CA ASP A 476 -15.52 6.13 12.15
C ASP A 476 -17.05 6.26 12.07
N LYS A 477 -17.55 7.39 11.54
CA LYS A 477 -18.99 7.61 11.30
C LYS A 477 -19.50 6.70 10.18
N ALA A 478 -18.80 6.63 9.05
CA ALA A 478 -19.21 5.83 7.90
C ALA A 478 -19.31 4.34 8.25
N TYR A 479 -18.32 3.79 8.94
CA TYR A 479 -18.36 2.39 9.40
C TYR A 479 -19.28 2.16 10.60
N GLY A 480 -19.66 3.20 11.33
CA GLY A 480 -20.47 3.09 12.55
C GLY A 480 -19.69 2.57 13.78
N VAL A 481 -18.39 2.43 13.69
CA VAL A 481 -17.49 1.91 14.73
C VAL A 481 -16.15 2.64 14.65
N LYS A 482 -15.50 2.82 15.81
CA LYS A 482 -14.14 3.39 15.84
C LYS A 482 -13.11 2.35 15.45
N GLN A 483 -12.07 2.78 14.75
CA GLN A 483 -11.02 1.89 14.26
C GLN A 483 -10.41 0.99 15.35
N ASP A 484 -10.20 1.50 16.58
CA ASP A 484 -9.59 0.73 17.68
C ASP A 484 -10.55 -0.32 18.29
N ASP A 485 -11.85 -0.25 17.97
CA ASP A 485 -12.90 -1.12 18.51
C ASP A 485 -13.44 -2.13 17.47
N MET A 486 -12.89 -2.13 16.23
CA MET A 486 -13.35 -2.99 15.13
C MET A 486 -13.13 -4.47 15.40
N THR A 487 -14.14 -5.28 15.10
CA THR A 487 -14.01 -6.73 14.89
C THR A 487 -13.23 -7.00 13.60
N MET A 488 -12.89 -8.28 13.32
CA MET A 488 -12.18 -8.61 12.06
C MET A 488 -13.03 -8.28 10.82
N GLU A 489 -14.32 -8.59 10.84
CA GLU A 489 -15.25 -8.29 9.76
C GLU A 489 -15.35 -6.77 9.53
N GLU A 490 -15.52 -5.97 10.60
CA GLU A 490 -15.54 -4.50 10.51
C GLU A 490 -14.19 -3.94 10.03
N TYR A 491 -13.08 -4.56 10.43
CA TYR A 491 -11.76 -4.16 9.93
C TYR A 491 -11.59 -4.41 8.43
N MET A 492 -12.14 -5.49 7.91
CA MET A 492 -12.12 -5.79 6.48
C MET A 492 -12.90 -4.76 5.67
N ASN A 493 -13.93 -4.09 6.22
CA ASN A 493 -14.67 -3.03 5.54
C ASN A 493 -13.79 -1.86 5.08
N LYS A 494 -12.64 -1.64 5.70
CA LYS A 494 -11.66 -0.63 5.26
C LYS A 494 -11.01 -0.95 3.91
N PHE A 495 -11.05 -2.20 3.51
CA PHE A 495 -10.44 -2.71 2.27
C PHE A 495 -11.50 -3.07 1.22
N ARG A 496 -12.76 -2.74 1.48
CA ARG A 496 -13.88 -3.03 0.61
C ARG A 496 -14.09 -1.89 -0.38
N VAL A 497 -14.10 -2.23 -1.68
CA VAL A 497 -14.28 -1.30 -2.80
C VAL A 497 -15.40 -1.80 -3.70
N PRO A 498 -16.20 -0.93 -4.34
CA PRO A 498 -17.23 -1.36 -5.26
C PRO A 498 -16.63 -1.89 -6.57
N PHE A 499 -17.38 -2.73 -7.26
CA PHE A 499 -17.19 -3.04 -8.66
C PHE A 499 -18.52 -3.10 -9.41
N VAL A 500 -18.49 -2.83 -10.71
CA VAL A 500 -19.61 -3.02 -11.61
C VAL A 500 -19.13 -3.69 -12.90
N ILE A 501 -19.84 -4.75 -13.34
CA ILE A 501 -19.63 -5.39 -14.63
C ILE A 501 -20.87 -5.11 -15.47
N TRP A 502 -20.68 -4.43 -16.59
CA TRP A 502 -21.74 -4.07 -17.52
C TRP A 502 -21.39 -4.56 -18.94
N ALA A 503 -22.40 -4.94 -19.70
CA ALA A 503 -22.24 -5.27 -21.10
C ALA A 503 -23.43 -4.78 -21.93
N ASN A 504 -23.20 -4.52 -23.23
CA ASN A 504 -24.27 -4.24 -24.16
C ASN A 504 -24.98 -5.53 -24.65
N TYR A 505 -24.72 -6.64 -24.00
CA TYR A 505 -25.34 -7.94 -24.18
C TYR A 505 -25.76 -8.57 -22.85
N SER A 506 -26.46 -9.71 -22.87
CA SER A 506 -26.91 -10.36 -21.62
C SER A 506 -25.75 -11.02 -20.89
N LEU A 507 -25.48 -10.59 -19.66
CA LEU A 507 -24.52 -11.21 -18.76
C LEU A 507 -25.06 -12.52 -18.16
N PRO A 508 -24.18 -13.48 -17.77
CA PRO A 508 -24.57 -14.62 -16.95
C PRO A 508 -25.01 -14.16 -15.56
N SER A 509 -25.79 -14.96 -14.83
CA SER A 509 -26.07 -14.64 -13.44
C SER A 509 -24.82 -14.88 -12.57
N PRO A 510 -24.59 -14.08 -11.51
CA PRO A 510 -23.43 -14.27 -10.63
C PRO A 510 -23.29 -15.71 -10.12
N GLU A 511 -24.38 -16.34 -9.70
CA GLU A 511 -24.38 -17.71 -9.21
C GLU A 511 -23.94 -18.73 -10.27
N SER A 512 -24.25 -18.48 -11.56
CA SER A 512 -23.89 -19.40 -12.64
C SER A 512 -22.39 -19.42 -12.94
N ILE A 513 -21.68 -18.38 -12.57
CA ILE A 513 -20.23 -18.24 -12.71
C ILE A 513 -19.49 -18.37 -11.36
N GLY A 514 -20.21 -18.69 -10.29
CA GLY A 514 -19.63 -18.87 -8.94
C GLY A 514 -19.18 -17.56 -8.28
N LEU A 515 -19.65 -16.40 -8.76
CA LEU A 515 -19.34 -15.10 -8.17
C LEU A 515 -20.27 -14.84 -6.99
N ASN A 516 -19.69 -14.53 -5.84
CA ASN A 516 -20.42 -13.86 -4.76
C ASN A 516 -20.20 -12.34 -4.92
N PRO A 517 -21.21 -11.57 -5.35
CA PRO A 517 -21.02 -10.14 -5.58
C PRO A 517 -20.71 -9.34 -4.32
N GLU A 518 -21.06 -9.84 -3.14
CA GLU A 518 -20.82 -9.15 -1.87
C GLU A 518 -19.44 -9.47 -1.27
N ILE A 519 -18.86 -10.62 -1.64
CA ILE A 519 -17.59 -11.07 -1.09
C ILE A 519 -16.74 -11.66 -2.21
N THR A 520 -15.86 -10.87 -2.77
CA THR A 520 -14.80 -11.30 -3.67
C THR A 520 -13.54 -10.47 -3.40
N SER A 521 -12.40 -10.77 -4.03
CA SER A 521 -11.21 -9.94 -3.97
C SER A 521 -10.63 -9.69 -5.36
N LEU A 522 -9.81 -8.64 -5.48
CA LEU A 522 -9.33 -8.17 -6.80
C LEU A 522 -8.55 -9.24 -7.56
N ASN A 523 -7.80 -10.09 -6.86
CA ASN A 523 -7.05 -11.22 -7.46
C ASN A 523 -7.95 -12.29 -8.10
N PHE A 524 -9.24 -12.34 -7.75
CA PHE A 524 -10.21 -13.25 -8.39
C PHE A 524 -11.08 -12.55 -9.44
N LEU A 525 -11.19 -11.23 -9.40
CA LEU A 525 -12.16 -10.47 -10.21
C LEU A 525 -11.94 -10.66 -11.71
N ALA A 526 -10.69 -10.74 -12.19
CA ALA A 526 -10.39 -10.95 -13.61
C ALA A 526 -10.96 -12.26 -14.17
N GLN A 527 -11.03 -13.33 -13.35
CA GLN A 527 -11.61 -14.61 -13.76
C GLN A 527 -13.10 -14.49 -14.01
N TYR A 528 -13.82 -13.75 -13.17
CA TYR A 528 -15.25 -13.47 -13.36
C TYR A 528 -15.52 -12.59 -14.58
N VAL A 529 -14.60 -11.66 -14.87
CA VAL A 529 -14.67 -10.87 -16.13
C VAL A 529 -14.54 -11.77 -17.36
N LEU A 530 -13.61 -12.74 -17.34
CA LEU A 530 -13.48 -13.73 -18.42
C LEU A 530 -14.74 -14.60 -18.55
N GLU A 531 -15.33 -15.06 -17.46
CA GLU A 531 -16.60 -15.80 -17.49
C GLU A 531 -17.74 -14.96 -18.08
N CYS A 532 -17.85 -13.68 -17.71
CA CYS A 532 -18.82 -12.75 -18.30
C CYS A 532 -18.58 -12.52 -19.81
N ALA A 533 -17.32 -12.61 -20.26
CA ALA A 533 -16.95 -12.56 -21.67
C ALA A 533 -17.18 -13.91 -22.40
N GLY A 534 -17.55 -14.96 -21.68
CA GLY A 534 -17.71 -16.32 -22.23
C GLY A 534 -16.36 -16.97 -22.57
N MET A 535 -15.30 -16.64 -21.87
CA MET A 535 -13.94 -17.10 -22.12
C MET A 535 -13.43 -17.97 -20.96
N SER A 536 -12.60 -18.96 -21.29
CA SER A 536 -11.85 -19.71 -20.28
C SER A 536 -10.56 -18.97 -19.94
N GLY A 537 -10.15 -19.05 -18.66
CA GLY A 537 -8.82 -18.69 -18.19
C GLY A 537 -7.73 -19.70 -18.66
N ASN A 538 -6.55 -19.58 -18.09
CA ASN A 538 -5.48 -20.58 -18.14
C ASN A 538 -5.58 -21.55 -16.94
N ASP A 539 -4.65 -22.50 -16.82
CA ASP A 539 -4.62 -23.45 -15.69
C ASP A 539 -4.55 -22.74 -14.32
N TYR A 540 -3.83 -21.60 -14.25
CA TYR A 540 -3.78 -20.78 -13.03
C TYR A 540 -5.15 -20.13 -12.73
N GLY A 541 -5.84 -19.61 -13.72
CA GLY A 541 -7.20 -19.08 -13.57
C GLY A 541 -8.19 -20.11 -13.03
N GLU A 542 -8.12 -21.36 -13.50
CA GLU A 542 -8.96 -22.45 -12.97
C GLU A 542 -8.58 -22.81 -11.52
N PHE A 543 -7.28 -22.76 -11.19
CA PHE A 543 -6.83 -22.92 -9.80
C PHE A 543 -7.42 -21.81 -8.92
N LEU A 544 -7.35 -20.54 -9.34
CA LEU A 544 -7.94 -19.42 -8.62
C LEU A 544 -9.45 -19.57 -8.40
N LYS A 545 -10.18 -20.08 -9.40
CA LYS A 545 -11.61 -20.40 -9.24
C LYS A 545 -11.85 -21.48 -8.18
N SER A 546 -10.99 -22.49 -8.11
CA SER A 546 -11.11 -23.52 -7.09
C SER A 546 -10.85 -22.96 -5.68
N VAL A 547 -9.89 -22.04 -5.54
CA VAL A 547 -9.63 -21.34 -4.27
C VAL A 547 -10.79 -20.43 -3.89
N SER A 548 -11.29 -19.61 -4.84
CA SER A 548 -12.38 -18.66 -4.57
C SER A 548 -13.71 -19.32 -4.22
N SER A 549 -13.91 -20.60 -4.54
CA SER A 549 -15.10 -21.34 -4.11
C SER A 549 -15.15 -21.62 -2.61
N GLU A 550 -13.97 -21.71 -1.95
CA GLU A 550 -13.84 -21.92 -0.51
C GLU A 550 -13.50 -20.61 0.21
N LEU A 551 -12.65 -19.79 -0.40
CA LEU A 551 -12.18 -18.50 0.09
C LEU A 551 -12.48 -17.42 -0.94
N PRO A 552 -13.72 -16.90 -0.99
CA PRO A 552 -14.14 -15.95 -2.03
C PRO A 552 -13.38 -14.63 -2.00
N ALA A 553 -12.80 -14.24 -0.86
CA ALA A 553 -11.90 -13.10 -0.77
C ALA A 553 -10.66 -13.45 0.06
N LEU A 554 -9.48 -13.19 -0.51
CA LEU A 554 -8.19 -13.38 0.16
C LEU A 554 -7.26 -12.23 -0.19
N THR A 555 -6.92 -11.41 0.81
CA THR A 555 -6.14 -10.17 0.68
C THR A 555 -5.05 -10.13 1.73
N PHE A 556 -4.19 -9.12 1.68
CA PHE A 556 -3.21 -8.88 2.74
C PHE A 556 -3.87 -8.61 4.11
N ALA A 557 -5.02 -7.96 4.15
CA ALA A 557 -5.71 -7.58 5.38
C ALA A 557 -6.32 -8.78 6.12
N GLY A 558 -6.74 -9.82 5.36
CA GLY A 558 -7.40 -11.02 5.86
C GLY A 558 -8.15 -11.72 4.75
N TYR A 559 -9.01 -12.67 5.11
CA TYR A 559 -9.78 -13.45 4.14
C TYR A 559 -11.16 -13.80 4.69
N PHE A 560 -12.06 -14.13 3.77
CA PHE A 560 -13.40 -14.64 4.08
C PHE A 560 -13.54 -16.07 3.59
N ASP A 561 -14.28 -16.86 4.36
CA ASP A 561 -14.74 -18.17 3.89
C ASP A 561 -16.03 -18.08 3.08
N SER A 562 -16.46 -19.20 2.51
CA SER A 562 -17.69 -19.31 1.73
C SER A 562 -18.98 -19.07 2.55
N GLN A 563 -18.90 -19.00 3.87
CA GLN A 563 -19.99 -18.69 4.78
C GLN A 563 -20.06 -17.17 5.07
N GLY A 564 -19.04 -16.41 4.68
CA GLY A 564 -18.90 -14.99 4.95
C GLY A 564 -18.27 -14.65 6.31
N GLU A 565 -17.63 -15.60 6.97
CA GLU A 565 -16.88 -15.35 8.20
C GLU A 565 -15.49 -14.80 7.87
N ALA A 566 -15.08 -13.74 8.56
CA ALA A 566 -13.80 -13.07 8.35
C ALA A 566 -12.70 -13.61 9.28
N TYR A 567 -11.52 -13.84 8.73
CA TYR A 567 -10.36 -14.38 9.43
C TYR A 567 -9.11 -13.53 9.24
N SER A 568 -8.32 -13.45 10.30
CA SER A 568 -6.97 -12.91 10.25
C SER A 568 -5.96 -13.99 9.81
N HIS A 569 -4.92 -13.60 9.09
CA HIS A 569 -3.78 -14.49 8.78
C HIS A 569 -3.00 -14.96 10.01
N LEU A 570 -3.21 -14.33 11.16
CA LEU A 570 -2.60 -14.72 12.44
C LEU A 570 -3.34 -15.89 13.12
N GLU A 571 -4.51 -16.26 12.62
CA GLU A 571 -5.32 -17.33 13.18
C GLU A 571 -4.99 -18.67 12.53
N THR A 572 -5.05 -19.74 13.34
CA THR A 572 -4.91 -21.11 12.83
C THR A 572 -6.29 -21.73 12.71
N ASN A 573 -6.68 -22.10 11.50
CA ASN A 573 -7.97 -22.71 11.20
C ASN A 573 -7.85 -23.78 10.09
N GLU A 574 -8.98 -24.31 9.63
CA GLU A 574 -9.05 -25.37 8.64
C GLU A 574 -8.58 -24.95 7.23
N TYR A 575 -8.53 -23.65 6.93
CA TYR A 575 -8.13 -23.13 5.61
C TYR A 575 -6.62 -23.03 5.42
N GLY A 576 -5.82 -23.28 6.46
CA GLY A 576 -4.36 -23.16 6.42
C GLY A 576 -3.70 -23.96 5.29
N GLU A 577 -4.16 -25.19 5.02
CA GLU A 577 -3.63 -26.04 3.94
C GLU A 577 -3.93 -25.43 2.55
N LEU A 578 -5.15 -24.93 2.32
CA LEU A 578 -5.54 -24.29 1.06
C LEU A 578 -4.74 -22.99 0.82
N ILE A 579 -4.52 -22.21 1.88
CA ILE A 579 -3.71 -20.97 1.82
C ILE A 579 -2.24 -21.31 1.50
N GLU A 580 -1.67 -22.38 2.08
CA GLU A 580 -0.31 -22.86 1.76
C GLU A 580 -0.22 -23.38 0.32
N GLU A 581 -1.25 -24.07 -0.18
CA GLU A 581 -1.34 -24.49 -1.59
C GLU A 581 -1.34 -23.27 -2.52
N TYR A 582 -2.15 -22.26 -2.22
CA TYR A 582 -2.19 -21.02 -3.01
C TYR A 582 -0.85 -20.27 -2.97
N GLN A 583 -0.24 -20.13 -1.81
CA GLN A 583 1.09 -19.54 -1.69
C GLN A 583 2.14 -20.30 -2.52
N THR A 584 2.03 -21.64 -2.55
CA THR A 584 2.92 -22.49 -3.35
C THR A 584 2.73 -22.26 -4.85
N VAL A 585 1.48 -22.16 -5.30
CA VAL A 585 1.18 -21.90 -6.71
C VAL A 585 1.62 -20.51 -7.11
N GLN A 586 1.27 -19.47 -6.35
CA GLN A 586 1.70 -18.09 -6.62
C GLN A 586 3.23 -17.95 -6.64
N TYR A 587 3.94 -18.64 -5.73
CA TYR A 587 5.40 -18.64 -5.76
C TYR A 587 5.93 -19.24 -7.07
N GLY A 588 5.28 -20.29 -7.58
CA GLY A 588 5.62 -20.90 -8.87
C GLY A 588 5.38 -19.95 -10.05
N GLU A 589 4.29 -19.21 -10.05
CA GLU A 589 3.94 -18.22 -11.07
C GLU A 589 4.95 -17.04 -11.12
N LEU A 590 5.36 -16.55 -9.95
CA LEU A 590 6.18 -15.34 -9.85
C LEU A 590 7.70 -15.61 -9.86
N PHE A 591 8.14 -16.75 -9.32
CA PHE A 591 9.55 -17.02 -9.02
C PHE A 591 10.01 -18.42 -9.46
N GLY A 592 9.13 -19.20 -10.10
CA GLY A 592 9.46 -20.54 -10.60
C GLY A 592 10.43 -20.45 -11.78
N ASP A 593 11.46 -21.31 -11.81
CA ASP A 593 12.23 -21.53 -13.03
C ASP A 593 11.31 -22.16 -14.08
N THR A 594 10.93 -21.40 -15.12
CA THR A 594 10.13 -21.85 -16.29
C THR A 594 10.92 -22.78 -17.20
#